data_7d815e4d08ad01f96cd6a35e6ade0d02
#
_entry.id   7d815e4d08ad01f96cd6a35e6ade0d02
#
_cell.length_a   1.000
_cell.length_b   1.000
_cell.length_c   1.000
_cell.angle_alpha   90.00
_cell.angle_beta   90.00
_cell.angle_gamma   90.00
#
_symmetry.space_group_name_H-M   'P 1'
#
loop_
_entity.id
_entity.type
_entity.pdbx_description
1 polymer ?
#
loop_
_entity_poly.entity_id
_entity_poly.type
_entity_poly.pdbx_seq_one_letter_code
_entity_poly.pdbx_strand_id
1 'polypeptide(L)'
;RVVFRCDGKGLAVAEDGTLQMADEPDVFIKEYWGEGSYTFKSVRTGKYLGARLSESQGEKPKMGQIAADREEAFDWFVMEIFHVEPQEDGSVVLTNRFHYPVYKDAEGFFSFEQTEGIPITMEVVENGIEKAVAAVRGKKQVLLALGCNSVINAKEEIDRNTLELPEEQEMLLDRIAEANPNTVLVLFTNYPYTLQKAMEKLPAIIMSATGSQDMGSAMAEAVLGIY
;
A
#
# COMPACT_ATOMS: atom_id res chain seq x y z
N ARG A 1 6.61 -7.48 -3.75
CA ARG A 1 6.64 -8.19 -2.45
C ARG A 1 7.98 -7.98 -1.79
N VAL A 2 7.99 -7.90 -0.48
CA VAL A 2 9.18 -7.65 0.32
C VAL A 2 9.26 -8.64 1.48
N VAL A 3 10.47 -8.79 2.02
CA VAL A 3 10.73 -9.40 3.32
C VAL A 3 11.48 -8.41 4.19
N PHE A 4 11.33 -8.52 5.49
CA PHE A 4 12.01 -7.69 6.46
C PHE A 4 12.99 -8.51 7.30
N ARG A 5 14.14 -7.89 7.63
CA ARG A 5 15.12 -8.45 8.57
C ARG A 5 15.55 -7.40 9.57
N CYS A 6 15.77 -7.85 10.81
CA CYS A 6 16.30 -7.05 11.89
C CYS A 6 17.35 -7.88 12.62
N ASP A 7 18.53 -7.32 12.92
CA ASP A 7 19.63 -8.01 13.61
C ASP A 7 19.99 -9.38 12.97
N GLY A 8 19.94 -9.46 11.63
CA GLY A 8 20.24 -10.68 10.87
C GLY A 8 19.14 -11.75 10.88
N LYS A 9 18.05 -11.55 11.61
CA LYS A 9 16.88 -12.45 11.63
C LYS A 9 15.75 -11.92 10.78
N GLY A 10 14.90 -12.81 10.27
CA GLY A 10 13.66 -12.47 9.58
C GLY A 10 12.62 -11.88 10.52
N LEU A 11 11.68 -11.12 9.95
CA LEU A 11 10.45 -10.73 10.66
C LEU A 11 9.28 -11.54 10.13
N ALA A 12 8.51 -12.13 11.03
CA ALA A 12 7.35 -12.96 10.71
C ALA A 12 6.17 -12.65 11.65
N VAL A 13 4.98 -12.97 11.19
CA VAL A 13 3.75 -12.84 11.97
C VAL A 13 3.56 -14.11 12.82
N ALA A 14 3.45 -13.97 14.13
CA ALA A 14 3.20 -15.07 15.06
C ALA A 14 1.76 -15.62 14.93
N GLU A 15 1.46 -16.70 15.67
CA GLU A 15 0.10 -17.28 15.70
C GLU A 15 -0.94 -16.30 16.26
N ASP A 16 -0.55 -15.48 17.24
CA ASP A 16 -1.41 -14.45 17.84
C ASP A 16 -1.51 -13.16 16.99
N GLY A 17 -0.88 -13.15 15.81
CA GLY A 17 -0.85 -12.04 14.87
C GLY A 17 0.29 -11.04 15.11
N THR A 18 1.03 -11.08 16.21
CA THR A 18 2.11 -10.12 16.48
C THR A 18 3.28 -10.27 15.53
N LEU A 19 3.94 -9.15 15.20
CA LEU A 19 5.21 -9.16 14.46
C LEU A 19 6.33 -9.51 15.41
N GLN A 20 7.15 -10.49 15.05
CA GLN A 20 8.27 -10.96 15.85
C GLN A 20 9.46 -11.37 15.00
N MET A 21 10.62 -11.55 15.66
CA MET A 21 11.81 -12.11 15.00
C MET A 21 11.65 -13.61 14.77
N ALA A 22 12.12 -14.06 13.61
CA ALA A 22 12.08 -15.47 13.19
C ALA A 22 13.35 -15.82 12.39
N ASP A 23 13.67 -17.11 12.28
CA ASP A 23 14.81 -17.54 11.45
C ASP A 23 14.51 -17.28 9.95
N GLU A 24 13.26 -17.52 9.52
CA GLU A 24 12.81 -17.23 8.17
C GLU A 24 11.78 -16.08 8.18
N PRO A 25 11.90 -15.07 7.31
CA PRO A 25 10.96 -13.96 7.24
C PRO A 25 9.67 -14.35 6.54
N ASP A 26 8.55 -13.77 6.98
CA ASP A 26 7.32 -13.76 6.19
C ASP A 26 7.47 -12.82 4.98
N VAL A 27 6.72 -13.11 3.92
CA VAL A 27 6.60 -12.26 2.74
C VAL A 27 5.42 -11.32 2.89
N PHE A 28 5.64 -10.03 2.59
CA PHE A 28 4.61 -9.00 2.63
C PHE A 28 4.39 -8.41 1.24
N ILE A 29 3.13 -8.12 0.91
CA ILE A 29 2.79 -7.24 -0.20
C ILE A 29 3.01 -5.81 0.28
N LYS A 30 3.92 -5.07 -0.36
CA LYS A 30 4.12 -3.64 -0.16
C LYS A 30 3.22 -2.89 -1.14
N GLU A 31 2.31 -2.09 -0.64
CA GLU A 31 1.42 -1.24 -1.43
C GLU A 31 1.78 0.23 -1.18
N TYR A 32 1.96 0.99 -2.25
CA TYR A 32 2.27 2.42 -2.19
C TYR A 32 1.02 3.25 -2.48
N TRP A 33 0.75 4.22 -1.62
CA TRP A 33 -0.46 5.06 -1.68
C TRP A 33 -0.18 6.51 -2.05
N GLY A 34 1.09 6.86 -2.31
CA GLY A 34 1.54 8.23 -2.54
C GLY A 34 2.05 8.90 -1.25
N GLU A 35 2.73 10.04 -1.40
CA GLU A 35 3.26 10.87 -0.29
C GLU A 35 4.07 10.07 0.75
N GLY A 36 4.84 9.07 0.30
CA GLY A 36 5.62 8.20 1.17
C GLY A 36 4.83 7.23 2.03
N SER A 37 3.53 7.09 1.81
CA SER A 37 2.64 6.21 2.58
C SER A 37 2.59 4.80 1.98
N TYR A 38 2.81 3.80 2.82
CA TYR A 38 2.80 2.39 2.45
C TYR A 38 1.91 1.58 3.39
N THR A 39 1.36 0.49 2.89
CA THR A 39 0.79 -0.60 3.69
C THR A 39 1.53 -1.90 3.42
N PHE A 40 1.56 -2.80 4.40
CA PHE A 40 2.20 -4.10 4.30
C PHE A 40 1.22 -5.20 4.66
N LYS A 41 0.85 -6.02 3.67
CA LYS A 41 -0.08 -7.13 3.86
C LYS A 41 0.66 -8.45 3.88
N SER A 42 0.55 -9.22 4.94
CA SER A 42 1.15 -10.56 5.03
C SER A 42 0.56 -11.48 3.96
N VAL A 43 1.42 -12.08 3.15
CA VAL A 43 0.99 -13.06 2.13
C VAL A 43 0.42 -14.31 2.79
N ARG A 44 0.97 -14.70 3.94
CA ARG A 44 0.58 -15.91 4.66
C ARG A 44 -0.78 -15.77 5.33
N THR A 45 -1.04 -14.67 6.03
CA THR A 45 -2.28 -14.48 6.80
C THR A 45 -3.36 -13.73 6.02
N GLY A 46 -2.99 -12.99 4.96
CA GLY A 46 -3.89 -12.11 4.22
C GLY A 46 -4.26 -10.83 4.97
N LYS A 47 -3.60 -10.53 6.10
CA LYS A 47 -3.90 -9.38 6.95
C LYS A 47 -2.82 -8.31 6.88
N TYR A 48 -3.22 -7.07 7.11
CA TYR A 48 -2.33 -5.91 7.13
C TYR A 48 -1.60 -5.79 8.46
N LEU A 49 -0.31 -5.41 8.40
CA LEU A 49 0.45 -4.95 9.56
C LEU A 49 -0.08 -3.59 10.00
N GLY A 50 -0.16 -3.39 11.30
CA GLY A 50 -0.54 -2.13 11.90
C GLY A 50 -0.30 -2.16 13.41
N ALA A 51 -0.40 -0.99 14.08
CA ALA A 51 -0.33 -0.95 15.52
C ALA A 51 -1.67 -1.40 16.14
N ARG A 52 -1.63 -2.33 17.07
CA ARG A 52 -2.75 -2.53 17.99
C ARG A 52 -2.95 -1.25 18.81
N LEU A 53 -4.16 -0.78 18.89
CA LEU A 53 -4.50 0.35 19.75
C LEU A 53 -4.92 -0.16 21.11
N SER A 54 -4.32 0.36 22.17
CA SER A 54 -4.89 0.17 23.51
C SER A 54 -6.13 1.05 23.65
N GLU A 55 -7.20 0.52 24.21
CA GLU A 55 -8.38 1.31 24.57
C GLU A 55 -7.95 2.41 25.56
N SER A 56 -7.94 3.66 25.08
CA SER A 56 -7.76 4.82 25.93
C SER A 56 -8.98 5.71 25.82
N GLN A 57 -9.69 5.90 26.91
CA GLN A 57 -10.76 6.87 26.99
C GLN A 57 -10.16 8.29 27.00
N GLY A 58 -10.24 9.00 25.88
CA GLY A 58 -10.04 10.45 25.83
C GLY A 58 -8.61 10.97 25.65
N GLU A 59 -7.58 10.14 25.61
CA GLU A 59 -6.21 10.50 25.27
C GLU A 59 -5.80 9.90 23.91
N LYS A 60 -4.72 10.41 23.31
CA LYS A 60 -4.15 9.77 22.10
C LYS A 60 -3.95 8.29 22.36
N PRO A 61 -4.41 7.40 21.48
CA PRO A 61 -4.28 5.97 21.69
C PRO A 61 -2.82 5.61 21.90
N LYS A 62 -2.52 4.83 22.94
CA LYS A 62 -1.19 4.26 23.12
C LYS A 62 -0.97 3.24 22.02
N MET A 63 0.14 3.36 21.32
CA MET A 63 0.55 2.38 20.33
C MET A 63 0.89 1.07 21.03
N GLY A 64 0.19 0.01 20.66
CA GLY A 64 0.51 -1.34 21.09
C GLY A 64 1.50 -2.01 20.15
N GLN A 65 1.62 -3.32 20.29
CA GLN A 65 2.47 -4.14 19.43
C GLN A 65 2.02 -4.04 17.98
N ILE A 66 2.98 -4.13 17.05
CA ILE A 66 2.70 -4.27 15.62
C ILE A 66 2.20 -5.69 15.38
N ALA A 67 1.07 -5.79 14.71
CA ALA A 67 0.44 -7.07 14.41
C ALA A 67 -0.25 -7.06 13.04
N ALA A 68 -0.46 -8.24 12.47
CA ALA A 68 -1.23 -8.46 11.27
C ALA A 68 -2.65 -8.92 11.64
N ASP A 69 -3.50 -7.99 12.04
CA ASP A 69 -4.84 -8.28 12.57
C ASP A 69 -5.98 -7.83 11.65
N ARG A 70 -5.74 -6.87 10.78
CA ARG A 70 -6.79 -6.24 9.96
C ARG A 70 -6.85 -6.85 8.57
N GLU A 71 -8.05 -7.14 8.10
CA GLU A 71 -8.29 -7.59 6.72
C GLU A 71 -8.22 -6.44 5.72
N GLU A 72 -8.50 -5.22 6.18
CA GLU A 72 -8.48 -3.99 5.40
C GLU A 72 -7.72 -2.90 6.16
N ALA A 73 -7.00 -2.04 5.42
CA ALA A 73 -6.47 -0.79 5.95
C ALA A 73 -7.62 0.21 6.03
N PHE A 74 -8.17 0.38 7.21
CA PHE A 74 -9.40 1.13 7.44
C PHE A 74 -9.41 1.79 8.82
N ASP A 75 -10.35 2.66 9.07
CA ASP A 75 -10.60 3.40 10.29
C ASP A 75 -10.16 4.87 10.19
N TRP A 76 -10.51 5.67 11.19
CA TRP A 76 -10.17 7.10 11.20
C TRP A 76 -8.66 7.34 11.20
N PHE A 77 -7.91 6.58 11.97
CA PHE A 77 -6.46 6.75 12.08
C PHE A 77 -5.65 5.90 11.09
N VAL A 78 -6.23 4.88 10.48
CA VAL A 78 -5.56 3.94 9.57
C VAL A 78 -4.16 3.55 10.09
N MET A 79 -4.13 2.78 11.17
CA MET A 79 -2.89 2.39 11.85
C MET A 79 -2.01 1.42 11.04
N GLU A 80 -2.47 1.03 9.87
CA GLU A 80 -1.80 0.20 8.88
C GLU A 80 -0.86 1.02 7.96
N ILE A 81 -0.86 2.35 8.07
CA ILE A 81 0.04 3.21 7.28
C ILE A 81 1.42 3.26 7.92
N PHE A 82 2.41 3.00 7.09
CA PHE A 82 3.83 3.16 7.37
C PHE A 82 4.46 4.18 6.43
N HIS A 83 5.48 4.88 6.91
CA HIS A 83 6.45 5.55 6.07
C HIS A 83 7.76 4.75 6.10
N VAL A 84 8.49 4.77 5.00
CA VAL A 84 9.76 4.07 4.83
C VAL A 84 10.84 5.12 4.67
N GLU A 85 11.70 5.27 5.66
CA GLU A 85 12.78 6.27 5.70
C GLU A 85 14.12 5.59 5.41
N PRO A 86 14.68 5.77 4.18
CA PRO A 86 15.97 5.18 3.82
C PRO A 86 17.09 5.73 4.70
N GLN A 87 18.05 4.87 5.06
CA GLN A 87 19.25 5.20 5.80
C GLN A 87 20.50 5.10 4.91
N GLU A 88 21.60 5.75 5.32
CA GLU A 88 22.84 5.78 4.54
C GLU A 88 23.48 4.39 4.34
N ASP A 89 23.24 3.47 5.26
CA ASP A 89 23.75 2.08 5.21
C ASP A 89 22.89 1.13 4.35
N GLY A 90 21.83 1.65 3.72
CA GLY A 90 20.89 0.87 2.90
C GLY A 90 19.79 0.19 3.69
N SER A 91 19.76 0.33 5.02
CA SER A 91 18.60 -0.04 5.83
C SER A 91 17.48 0.98 5.72
N VAL A 92 16.35 0.71 6.34
CA VAL A 92 15.23 1.63 6.46
C VAL A 92 14.79 1.73 7.92
N VAL A 93 14.30 2.88 8.30
CA VAL A 93 13.49 3.04 9.51
C VAL A 93 12.03 3.09 9.08
N LEU A 94 11.20 2.23 9.66
CA LEU A 94 9.76 2.29 9.45
C LEU A 94 9.15 3.19 10.51
N THR A 95 8.31 4.14 10.09
CA THR A 95 7.52 4.96 11.02
C THR A 95 6.03 4.78 10.73
N ASN A 96 5.18 5.05 11.70
CA ASN A 96 3.74 5.08 11.48
C ASN A 96 3.29 6.43 10.89
N ARG A 97 1.99 6.58 10.61
CA ARG A 97 1.41 7.83 10.09
C ARG A 97 1.63 9.06 10.98
N PHE A 98 2.00 8.89 12.25
CA PHE A 98 2.34 9.97 13.18
C PHE A 98 3.83 10.19 13.31
N HIS A 99 4.63 9.56 12.44
CA HIS A 99 6.10 9.59 12.43
C HIS A 99 6.75 9.02 13.70
N TYR A 100 6.05 8.11 14.41
CA TYR A 100 6.68 7.34 15.48
C TYR A 100 7.40 6.15 14.86
N PRO A 101 8.71 6.01 15.11
CA PRO A 101 9.48 4.92 14.54
C PRO A 101 9.15 3.57 15.18
N VAL A 102 9.42 2.52 14.42
CA VAL A 102 9.37 1.16 14.92
C VAL A 102 10.47 0.95 15.93
N TYR A 103 10.09 0.43 17.08
CA TYR A 103 10.93 0.08 18.21
C TYR A 103 10.82 -1.42 18.50
N LYS A 104 11.88 -2.04 19.01
CA LYS A 104 11.88 -3.43 19.46
C LYS A 104 12.16 -3.45 20.97
N ASP A 105 11.25 -4.01 21.75
CA ASP A 105 11.43 -4.16 23.20
C ASP A 105 12.44 -5.27 23.56
N ALA A 106 12.70 -5.42 24.87
CA ALA A 106 13.64 -6.42 25.38
C ALA A 106 13.18 -7.87 25.13
N GLU A 107 11.89 -8.10 25.02
CA GLU A 107 11.25 -9.38 24.73
C GLU A 107 11.27 -9.71 23.23
N GLY A 108 11.61 -8.75 22.37
CA GLY A 108 11.71 -8.92 20.92
C GLY A 108 10.41 -8.64 20.16
N PHE A 109 9.44 -7.99 20.78
CA PHE A 109 8.23 -7.51 20.14
C PHE A 109 8.43 -6.13 19.52
N PHE A 110 7.69 -5.86 18.44
CA PHE A 110 7.76 -4.60 17.72
C PHE A 110 6.55 -3.72 18.07
N SER A 111 6.82 -2.46 18.33
CA SER A 111 5.83 -1.41 18.58
C SER A 111 6.29 -0.08 18.00
N PHE A 112 5.48 0.99 18.17
CA PHE A 112 5.87 2.34 17.78
C PHE A 112 6.07 3.18 19.04
N GLU A 113 7.21 3.86 19.14
CA GLU A 113 7.51 4.74 20.28
C GLU A 113 8.19 6.04 19.83
N GLN A 114 8.18 7.05 20.71
CA GLN A 114 8.90 8.31 20.50
C GLN A 114 10.38 8.17 20.91
N THR A 115 11.08 7.26 20.28
CA THR A 115 12.49 6.96 20.51
C THR A 115 13.26 6.93 19.19
N GLU A 116 14.52 6.57 19.23
CA GLU A 116 15.25 6.26 17.99
C GLU A 116 14.70 4.97 17.40
N GLY A 117 14.41 5.01 16.07
CA GLY A 117 13.94 3.85 15.34
C GLY A 117 15.03 2.81 15.16
N ILE A 118 14.64 1.56 15.03
CA ILE A 118 15.57 0.48 14.71
C ILE A 118 15.79 0.36 13.20
N PRO A 119 17.02 0.08 12.73
CA PRO A 119 17.28 -0.20 11.34
C PRO A 119 16.69 -1.56 10.95
N ILE A 120 15.95 -1.58 9.86
CA ILE A 120 15.35 -2.78 9.27
C ILE A 120 15.86 -2.91 7.84
N THR A 121 16.32 -4.10 7.45
CA THR A 121 16.59 -4.39 6.05
C THR A 121 15.29 -4.79 5.36
N MET A 122 14.93 -4.09 4.28
CA MET A 122 13.78 -4.41 3.44
C MET A 122 14.28 -4.93 2.08
N GLU A 123 14.09 -6.21 1.81
CA GLU A 123 14.51 -6.85 0.56
C GLU A 123 13.31 -7.04 -0.37
N VAL A 124 13.45 -6.61 -1.63
CA VAL A 124 12.43 -6.87 -2.67
C VAL A 124 12.61 -8.28 -3.22
N VAL A 125 11.66 -9.15 -2.96
CA VAL A 125 11.67 -10.55 -3.45
C VAL A 125 10.82 -10.77 -4.69
N GLU A 126 9.89 -9.87 -5.00
CA GLU A 126 9.10 -9.87 -6.23
C GLU A 126 8.78 -8.42 -6.63
N ASN A 127 9.11 -8.03 -7.86
CA ASN A 127 8.71 -6.73 -8.41
C ASN A 127 7.29 -6.84 -9.01
N GLY A 128 6.33 -6.11 -8.44
CA GLY A 128 4.93 -6.14 -8.85
C GLY A 128 4.69 -5.58 -10.25
N ILE A 129 5.41 -4.53 -10.63
CA ILE A 129 5.30 -3.90 -11.96
C ILE A 129 5.78 -4.88 -13.02
N GLU A 130 6.95 -5.51 -12.85
CA GLU A 130 7.47 -6.49 -13.80
C GLU A 130 6.52 -7.69 -13.95
N LYS A 131 5.92 -8.12 -12.86
CA LYS A 131 4.92 -9.20 -12.88
C LYS A 131 3.67 -8.79 -13.65
N ALA A 132 3.16 -7.58 -13.45
CA ALA A 132 2.02 -7.05 -14.18
C ALA A 132 2.34 -6.91 -15.68
N VAL A 133 3.52 -6.38 -16.02
CA VAL A 133 4.00 -6.29 -17.42
C VAL A 133 4.05 -7.66 -18.08
N ALA A 134 4.58 -8.68 -17.40
CA ALA A 134 4.61 -10.04 -17.93
C ALA A 134 3.19 -10.60 -18.16
N ALA A 135 2.25 -10.30 -17.27
CA ALA A 135 0.87 -10.79 -17.35
C ALA A 135 0.08 -10.20 -18.52
N VAL A 136 0.37 -8.96 -18.96
CA VAL A 136 -0.38 -8.28 -20.02
C VAL A 136 0.18 -8.51 -21.43
N ARG A 137 1.40 -8.99 -21.55
CA ARG A 137 2.02 -9.29 -22.84
C ARG A 137 1.20 -10.31 -23.62
N GLY A 138 0.91 -10.01 -24.89
CA GLY A 138 0.15 -10.88 -25.79
C GLY A 138 -1.34 -11.01 -25.46
N LYS A 139 -1.87 -10.27 -24.49
CA LYS A 139 -3.31 -10.20 -24.24
C LYS A 139 -3.98 -9.34 -25.32
N LYS A 140 -5.21 -9.70 -25.71
CA LYS A 140 -5.98 -8.95 -26.71
C LYS A 140 -6.37 -7.56 -26.20
N GLN A 141 -6.69 -7.45 -24.91
CA GLN A 141 -7.10 -6.24 -24.23
C GLN A 141 -6.71 -6.31 -22.76
N VAL A 142 -6.40 -5.17 -22.19
CA VAL A 142 -6.06 -5.00 -20.79
C VAL A 142 -6.99 -3.95 -20.18
N LEU A 143 -7.48 -4.23 -18.98
CA LEU A 143 -8.10 -3.24 -18.11
C LEU A 143 -7.14 -2.94 -16.97
N LEU A 144 -6.64 -1.71 -16.92
CA LEU A 144 -5.76 -1.22 -15.86
C LEU A 144 -6.59 -0.40 -14.88
N ALA A 145 -6.84 -0.95 -13.68
CA ALA A 145 -7.56 -0.26 -12.62
C ALA A 145 -6.58 0.50 -11.72
N LEU A 146 -6.74 1.81 -11.64
CA LEU A 146 -5.97 2.72 -10.79
C LEU A 146 -6.92 3.64 -10.01
N GLY A 147 -6.38 4.41 -9.08
CA GLY A 147 -7.16 5.40 -8.36
C GLY A 147 -6.67 5.68 -6.95
N CYS A 148 -7.58 6.19 -6.13
CA CYS A 148 -7.31 6.52 -4.74
C CYS A 148 -8.18 5.72 -3.78
N ASN A 149 -7.72 5.63 -2.54
CA ASN A 149 -8.46 5.09 -1.43
C ASN A 149 -8.93 6.24 -0.53
N SER A 150 -10.25 6.32 -0.29
CA SER A 150 -10.88 7.42 0.46
C SER A 150 -10.46 7.52 1.93
N VAL A 151 -9.83 6.50 2.49
CA VAL A 151 -9.38 6.51 3.89
C VAL A 151 -7.86 6.61 4.03
N ILE A 152 -7.09 6.45 2.93
CA ILE A 152 -5.63 6.49 2.96
C ILE A 152 -5.10 7.75 2.31
N ASN A 153 -5.29 7.91 0.99
CA ASN A 153 -4.67 8.97 0.19
C ASN A 153 -5.68 9.94 -0.46
N ALA A 154 -6.94 9.85 -0.09
CA ALA A 154 -8.01 10.76 -0.50
C ALA A 154 -8.91 11.10 0.70
N LYS A 155 -8.34 11.10 1.90
CA LYS A 155 -9.04 11.35 3.16
C LYS A 155 -9.22 12.84 3.37
N GLU A 156 -10.32 13.22 4.01
CA GLU A 156 -10.53 14.55 4.58
C GLU A 156 -9.35 14.95 5.50
N GLU A 157 -8.95 16.20 5.47
CA GLU A 157 -7.82 16.76 6.22
C GLU A 157 -6.41 16.29 5.77
N ILE A 158 -6.31 15.46 4.74
CA ILE A 158 -5.02 15.05 4.16
C ILE A 158 -4.99 15.52 2.70
N ASP A 159 -4.51 16.74 2.52
CA ASP A 159 -4.32 17.31 1.19
C ASP A 159 -3.13 16.67 0.49
N ARG A 160 -3.29 16.45 -0.82
CA ARG A 160 -2.20 15.97 -1.66
C ARG A 160 -1.42 17.16 -2.22
N ASN A 161 -0.10 16.96 -2.34
CA ASN A 161 0.79 17.99 -2.88
C ASN A 161 0.74 18.11 -4.41
N THR A 162 0.14 17.13 -5.10
CA THR A 162 0.06 17.07 -6.56
C THR A 162 -1.28 16.49 -7.03
N LEU A 163 -1.65 16.81 -8.26
CA LEU A 163 -2.78 16.21 -8.97
C LEU A 163 -2.37 14.98 -9.80
N GLU A 164 -1.13 14.57 -9.76
CA GLU A 164 -0.68 13.37 -10.46
C GLU A 164 -1.11 12.10 -9.70
N LEU A 165 -1.19 10.98 -10.42
CA LEU A 165 -1.36 9.68 -9.79
C LEU A 165 -0.15 9.39 -8.88
N PRO A 166 -0.30 8.56 -7.83
CA PRO A 166 0.84 8.10 -7.06
C PRO A 166 1.95 7.57 -7.98
N GLU A 167 3.20 7.87 -7.65
CA GLU A 167 4.34 7.59 -8.52
C GLU A 167 4.41 6.14 -9.01
N GLU A 168 4.16 5.16 -8.15
CA GLU A 168 4.14 3.75 -8.54
C GLU A 168 2.97 3.42 -9.49
N GLN A 169 1.84 4.14 -9.41
CA GLN A 169 0.72 4.01 -10.35
C GLN A 169 1.07 4.62 -11.72
N GLU A 170 1.74 5.77 -11.75
CA GLU A 170 2.27 6.36 -12.98
C GLU A 170 3.27 5.42 -13.67
N MET A 171 4.21 4.85 -12.90
CA MET A 171 5.17 3.88 -13.42
C MET A 171 4.46 2.63 -13.97
N LEU A 172 3.46 2.13 -13.27
CA LEU A 172 2.69 0.96 -13.71
C LEU A 172 1.94 1.27 -15.01
N LEU A 173 1.29 2.43 -15.10
CA LEU A 173 0.58 2.87 -16.31
C LEU A 173 1.53 2.93 -17.50
N ASP A 174 2.67 3.58 -17.35
CA ASP A 174 3.67 3.71 -18.40
C ASP A 174 4.15 2.34 -18.91
N ARG A 175 4.54 1.46 -17.99
CA ARG A 175 5.07 0.13 -18.31
C ARG A 175 4.02 -0.80 -18.92
N ILE A 176 2.77 -0.71 -18.46
CA ILE A 176 1.65 -1.49 -19.03
C ILE A 176 1.29 -0.98 -20.44
N ALA A 177 1.21 0.34 -20.63
CA ALA A 177 0.93 0.93 -21.96
C ALA A 177 1.99 0.53 -23.00
N GLU A 178 3.27 0.53 -22.61
CA GLU A 178 4.38 0.06 -23.46
C GLU A 178 4.26 -1.43 -23.80
N ALA A 179 3.88 -2.25 -22.84
CA ALA A 179 3.80 -3.70 -23.00
C ALA A 179 2.56 -4.15 -23.79
N ASN A 180 1.46 -3.37 -23.69
CA ASN A 180 0.22 -3.64 -24.40
C ASN A 180 -0.54 -2.32 -24.70
N PRO A 181 -0.43 -1.78 -25.89
CA PRO A 181 -1.09 -0.51 -26.26
C PRO A 181 -2.62 -0.61 -26.30
N ASN A 182 -3.21 -1.82 -26.29
CA ASN A 182 -4.65 -2.02 -26.20
C ASN A 182 -5.11 -2.09 -24.73
N THR A 183 -4.67 -1.11 -23.94
CA THR A 183 -5.01 -0.98 -22.51
C THR A 183 -6.03 0.13 -22.31
N VAL A 184 -7.10 -0.15 -21.59
CA VAL A 184 -8.09 0.82 -21.11
C VAL A 184 -7.80 1.12 -19.65
N LEU A 185 -7.63 2.41 -19.32
CA LEU A 185 -7.54 2.85 -17.94
C LEU A 185 -8.94 2.90 -17.32
N VAL A 186 -9.12 2.26 -16.19
CA VAL A 186 -10.31 2.37 -15.34
C VAL A 186 -9.87 3.09 -14.06
N LEU A 187 -10.29 4.33 -13.89
CA LEU A 187 -9.86 5.18 -12.78
C LEU A 187 -11.00 5.36 -11.77
N PHE A 188 -10.77 4.90 -10.55
CA PHE A 188 -11.67 5.12 -9.41
C PHE A 188 -11.13 6.22 -8.53
N THR A 189 -11.83 7.35 -8.46
CA THR A 189 -11.33 8.50 -7.70
C THR A 189 -12.42 9.47 -7.31
N ASN A 190 -12.27 10.08 -6.13
CA ASN A 190 -13.03 11.26 -5.69
C ASN A 190 -12.20 12.55 -5.85
N TYR A 191 -10.96 12.44 -6.33
CA TYR A 191 -10.08 13.57 -6.59
C TYR A 191 -9.86 13.78 -8.08
N PRO A 192 -9.66 15.01 -8.51
CA PRO A 192 -9.17 15.27 -9.87
C PRO A 192 -7.73 14.77 -10.01
N TYR A 193 -7.44 14.14 -11.14
CA TYR A 193 -6.09 13.72 -11.52
C TYR A 193 -5.68 14.35 -12.85
N THR A 194 -4.40 14.69 -12.97
CA THR A 194 -3.78 15.01 -14.26
C THR A 194 -3.58 13.71 -15.04
N LEU A 195 -4.27 13.55 -16.17
CA LEU A 195 -4.27 12.31 -16.96
C LEU A 195 -3.59 12.48 -18.33
N GLN A 196 -2.75 13.50 -18.51
CA GLN A 196 -2.15 13.81 -19.81
C GLN A 196 -1.40 12.60 -20.39
N LYS A 197 -0.56 11.94 -19.61
CA LYS A 197 0.18 10.75 -20.05
C LYS A 197 -0.75 9.61 -20.47
N ALA A 198 -1.81 9.37 -19.70
CA ALA A 198 -2.80 8.34 -20.02
C ALA A 198 -3.53 8.67 -21.33
N MET A 199 -3.92 9.94 -21.54
CA MET A 199 -4.59 10.40 -22.76
C MET A 199 -3.70 10.28 -24.00
N GLU A 200 -2.39 10.45 -23.88
CA GLU A 200 -1.44 10.31 -24.98
C GLU A 200 -1.13 8.85 -25.34
N LYS A 201 -1.18 7.93 -24.36
CA LYS A 201 -0.72 6.55 -24.52
C LYS A 201 -1.83 5.52 -24.68
N LEU A 202 -3.02 5.80 -24.15
CA LEU A 202 -4.09 4.80 -24.06
C LEU A 202 -5.27 5.13 -24.96
N PRO A 203 -5.92 4.09 -25.56
CA PRO A 203 -7.04 4.28 -26.47
C PRO A 203 -8.32 4.75 -25.77
N ALA A 204 -8.47 4.47 -24.46
CA ALA A 204 -9.65 4.88 -23.70
C ALA A 204 -9.36 5.00 -22.19
N ILE A 205 -10.10 5.90 -21.54
CA ILE A 205 -10.11 6.11 -20.10
C ILE A 205 -11.56 6.13 -19.65
N ILE A 206 -11.88 5.30 -18.66
CA ILE A 206 -13.17 5.29 -17.98
C ILE A 206 -12.93 5.76 -16.55
N MET A 207 -13.65 6.79 -16.11
CA MET A 207 -13.50 7.35 -14.77
C MET A 207 -14.81 7.24 -14.01
N SER A 208 -14.73 6.84 -12.76
CA SER A 208 -15.86 6.82 -11.83
C SER A 208 -15.44 7.39 -10.48
N ALA A 209 -16.34 8.16 -9.87
CA ALA A 209 -16.19 8.44 -8.45
C ALA A 209 -16.34 7.16 -7.63
N THR A 210 -15.77 7.12 -6.42
CA THR A 210 -16.08 6.07 -5.45
C THR A 210 -17.55 6.21 -5.06
N GLY A 211 -18.33 5.28 -5.55
CA GLY A 211 -19.79 5.33 -5.46
C GLY A 211 -20.34 4.39 -4.40
N SER A 212 -21.61 4.05 -4.57
CA SER A 212 -22.34 3.13 -3.73
C SER A 212 -21.98 1.65 -4.03
N GLN A 213 -22.71 0.77 -3.37
CA GLN A 213 -22.57 -0.69 -3.52
C GLN A 213 -22.68 -1.21 -4.97
N ASP A 214 -23.33 -0.49 -5.88
CA ASP A 214 -23.52 -0.90 -7.28
C ASP A 214 -22.42 -0.37 -8.23
N MET A 215 -21.39 0.31 -7.71
CA MET A 215 -20.30 0.90 -8.51
C MET A 215 -19.60 -0.16 -9.38
N GLY A 216 -19.36 -1.35 -8.85
CA GLY A 216 -18.72 -2.44 -9.60
C GLY A 216 -19.56 -2.91 -10.78
N SER A 217 -20.87 -3.06 -10.59
CA SER A 217 -21.81 -3.43 -11.64
C SER A 217 -21.87 -2.36 -12.74
N ALA A 218 -22.04 -1.10 -12.33
CA ALA A 218 -22.09 0.02 -13.28
C ALA A 218 -20.79 0.15 -14.11
N MET A 219 -19.64 -0.05 -13.47
CA MET A 219 -18.36 -0.05 -14.19
C MET A 219 -18.24 -1.24 -15.16
N ALA A 220 -18.68 -2.42 -14.75
CA ALA A 220 -18.67 -3.60 -15.62
C ALA A 220 -19.58 -3.40 -16.85
N GLU A 221 -20.76 -2.83 -16.67
CA GLU A 221 -21.70 -2.48 -17.73
C GLU A 221 -21.08 -1.45 -18.70
N ALA A 222 -20.41 -0.41 -18.16
CA ALA A 222 -19.70 0.58 -18.96
C ALA A 222 -18.60 -0.07 -19.82
N VAL A 223 -17.78 -0.92 -19.23
CA VAL A 223 -16.68 -1.62 -19.92
C VAL A 223 -17.22 -2.56 -21.01
N LEU A 224 -18.35 -3.21 -20.75
CA LEU A 224 -18.97 -4.18 -21.67
C LEU A 224 -19.90 -3.52 -22.71
N GLY A 225 -20.22 -2.24 -22.55
CA GLY A 225 -21.16 -1.54 -23.46
C GLY A 225 -22.59 -2.09 -23.37
N ILE A 226 -23.07 -2.39 -22.18
CA ILE A 226 -24.38 -3.04 -21.96
C ILE A 226 -25.52 -2.02 -21.77
N TYR A 227 -25.22 -0.71 -21.67
CA TYR A 227 -26.26 0.34 -21.55
C TYR A 227 -26.31 1.28 -22.73
#